data_7793440a588aa8c07903e30455312375
#
_entry.id   7793440a588aa8c07903e30455312375
#
_cell.length_a   1.000
_cell.length_b   1.000
_cell.length_c   1.000
_cell.angle_alpha   90.00
_cell.angle_beta   90.00
_cell.angle_gamma   90.00
#
_symmetry.space_group_name_H-M   'P 1'
#
loop_
_entity.id
_entity.type
_entity.pdbx_description
1 polymer ?
#
loop_
_entity_poly.entity_id
_entity_poly.type
_entity_poly.pdbx_seq_one_letter_code
_entity_poly.pdbx_strand_id
1 'polypeptide(L)'
;MSEKLNISRRAFMKTSAAMATAAVSSTIAHAGDIPAKWQEPKCTGWSWEKPAPEIAPDQIKKIMNVEVAVIGAGLAGFAAALSAAQEGAKTVVIEKTRSWSARGGHITGFGTRLQNELGVKIDAPEIVRRLISWGQGRMDERLLWMFARKCGACVDWAEELANKNGAKMTLWEGYYKGPTYTEFPVTHFFYNKDVSLDYTYGNSTGIGNVVIMPIFEKELKALGVDILYRTPAVRLIRGADGRVTGLICGKPGNYTQI
;
A
#
# COMPACT_ATOMS: atom_id res chain seq x y z
N MET A 1 35.31 26.62 -32.61
CA MET A 1 35.41 27.86 -31.77
C MET A 1 34.09 28.00 -31.06
N SER A 2 34.09 27.73 -29.78
CA SER A 2 32.90 27.81 -28.89
C SER A 2 33.00 29.14 -28.13
N GLU A 3 32.16 30.10 -28.47
CA GLU A 3 32.03 31.32 -27.67
C GLU A 3 31.39 31.00 -26.33
N LYS A 4 32.16 31.15 -25.25
CA LYS A 4 31.65 31.08 -23.88
C LYS A 4 30.89 32.37 -23.60
N LEU A 5 29.56 32.31 -23.51
CA LEU A 5 28.75 33.43 -23.00
C LEU A 5 29.15 33.71 -21.55
N ASN A 6 29.87 34.80 -21.37
CA ASN A 6 30.32 35.28 -20.06
C ASN A 6 29.26 36.19 -19.46
N ILE A 7 28.21 35.62 -18.88
CA ILE A 7 27.16 36.37 -18.18
C ILE A 7 27.67 36.69 -16.78
N SER A 8 27.84 37.99 -16.46
CA SER A 8 28.29 38.39 -15.13
C SER A 8 27.25 37.99 -14.07
N ARG A 9 27.72 37.57 -12.87
CA ARG A 9 26.86 37.23 -11.72
C ARG A 9 25.81 38.31 -11.42
N ARG A 10 26.15 39.58 -11.66
CA ARG A 10 25.22 40.73 -11.47
C ARG A 10 24.13 40.77 -12.52
N ALA A 11 24.40 40.40 -13.77
CA ALA A 11 23.39 40.31 -14.83
C ALA A 11 22.47 39.12 -14.60
N PHE A 12 23.03 37.96 -14.18
CA PHE A 12 22.24 36.79 -13.83
C PHE A 12 21.28 37.06 -12.64
N MET A 13 21.74 37.71 -11.60
CA MET A 13 20.89 38.04 -10.44
C MET A 13 19.80 39.04 -10.78
N LYS A 14 20.08 40.03 -11.65
CA LYS A 14 19.06 40.98 -12.09
C LYS A 14 17.99 40.32 -12.96
N THR A 15 18.36 39.41 -13.84
CA THR A 15 17.41 38.68 -14.71
C THR A 15 16.59 37.69 -13.91
N SER A 16 17.21 37.00 -12.94
CA SER A 16 16.52 36.06 -12.06
C SER A 16 15.54 36.76 -11.11
N ALA A 17 15.90 37.92 -10.59
CA ALA A 17 15.01 38.75 -9.76
C ALA A 17 13.81 39.30 -10.56
N ALA A 18 14.03 39.74 -11.82
CA ALA A 18 12.97 40.21 -12.68
C ALA A 18 12.02 39.09 -13.11
N MET A 19 12.53 37.86 -13.38
CA MET A 19 11.68 36.70 -13.67
C MET A 19 10.94 36.21 -12.43
N ALA A 20 11.55 36.23 -11.25
CA ALA A 20 10.88 35.87 -10.01
C ALA A 20 9.74 36.87 -9.66
N THR A 21 9.95 38.16 -9.89
CA THR A 21 8.91 39.18 -9.65
C THR A 21 7.77 39.08 -10.67
N ALA A 22 8.07 38.76 -11.93
CA ALA A 22 7.03 38.56 -12.95
C ALA A 22 6.23 37.25 -12.70
N ALA A 23 6.89 36.18 -12.24
CA ALA A 23 6.24 34.92 -11.90
C ALA A 23 5.38 35.03 -10.63
N VAL A 24 5.82 35.83 -9.63
CA VAL A 24 5.05 36.02 -8.38
C VAL A 24 3.88 36.99 -8.60
N SER A 25 4.02 37.98 -9.47
CA SER A 25 2.90 38.91 -9.77
C SER A 25 1.80 38.26 -10.63
N SER A 26 2.09 37.16 -11.36
CA SER A 26 1.09 36.48 -12.16
C SER A 26 0.37 35.33 -11.40
N THR A 27 0.79 35.01 -10.17
CA THR A 27 0.22 33.89 -9.39
C THR A 27 -0.45 34.30 -8.07
N ILE A 28 -0.42 35.57 -7.69
CA ILE A 28 -1.26 36.07 -6.60
C ILE A 28 -2.58 36.53 -7.24
N ALA A 29 -3.47 35.58 -7.54
CA ALA A 29 -4.87 35.93 -7.73
C ALA A 29 -5.36 36.56 -6.41
N HIS A 30 -5.68 37.83 -6.42
CA HIS A 30 -6.35 38.46 -5.29
C HIS A 30 -7.69 37.75 -5.09
N ALA A 31 -8.12 37.60 -3.85
CA ALA A 31 -9.42 37.00 -3.53
C ALA A 31 -10.62 37.63 -4.28
N GLY A 32 -10.42 38.78 -4.95
CA GLY A 32 -11.38 39.44 -5.83
C GLY A 32 -11.33 39.00 -7.30
N ASP A 33 -10.27 38.28 -7.73
CA ASP A 33 -10.08 37.82 -9.12
C ASP A 33 -10.56 36.40 -9.38
N ILE A 34 -11.14 35.76 -8.39
CA ILE A 34 -11.87 34.51 -8.60
C ILE A 34 -13.08 34.87 -9.46
N PRO A 35 -13.19 34.34 -10.69
CA PRO A 35 -14.34 34.67 -11.54
C PRO A 35 -15.62 34.42 -10.74
N ALA A 36 -16.54 35.40 -10.74
CA ALA A 36 -17.83 35.29 -10.07
C ALA A 36 -18.67 34.06 -10.52
N LYS A 37 -18.14 33.27 -11.45
CA LYS A 37 -18.68 32.00 -11.97
C LYS A 37 -17.93 30.76 -11.47
N TRP A 38 -16.90 30.89 -10.60
CA TRP A 38 -16.39 29.69 -9.95
C TRP A 38 -17.35 29.31 -8.81
N GLN A 39 -18.45 28.75 -9.22
CA GLN A 39 -19.28 27.98 -8.31
C GLN A 39 -18.53 26.68 -8.09
N GLU A 40 -18.28 26.35 -6.83
CA GLU A 40 -17.90 24.97 -6.51
C GLU A 40 -18.79 24.05 -7.34
N PRO A 41 -18.23 23.10 -8.10
CA PRO A 41 -19.05 22.16 -8.80
C PRO A 41 -20.00 21.62 -7.77
N LYS A 42 -21.31 21.82 -7.95
CA LYS A 42 -22.33 21.19 -7.09
C LYS A 42 -22.11 19.71 -7.26
N CYS A 43 -21.28 19.16 -6.38
CA CYS A 43 -21.05 17.73 -6.31
C CYS A 43 -22.38 17.16 -5.86
N THR A 44 -23.23 16.80 -6.81
CA THR A 44 -24.51 16.17 -6.54
C THR A 44 -24.26 14.75 -6.08
N GLY A 45 -23.69 14.63 -4.87
CA GLY A 45 -23.51 13.39 -4.14
C GLY A 45 -22.55 12.39 -4.82
N TRP A 46 -21.39 12.24 -4.27
CA TRP A 46 -20.50 11.14 -4.62
C TRP A 46 -21.21 9.81 -4.32
N SER A 47 -20.88 8.76 -5.05
CA SER A 47 -21.49 7.44 -4.84
C SER A 47 -21.34 6.91 -3.41
N TRP A 48 -20.28 7.33 -2.71
CA TRP A 48 -20.01 6.95 -1.30
C TRP A 48 -20.84 7.75 -0.27
N GLU A 49 -21.44 8.87 -0.66
CA GLU A 49 -22.33 9.65 0.22
C GLU A 49 -23.76 9.09 0.20
N LYS A 50 -24.06 8.27 -0.77
CA LYS A 50 -25.38 7.62 -0.85
C LYS A 50 -25.46 6.48 0.15
N PRO A 51 -26.57 6.33 0.86
CA PRO A 51 -26.80 5.15 1.69
C PRO A 51 -26.60 3.89 0.87
N ALA A 52 -25.97 2.88 1.49
CA ALA A 52 -25.89 1.57 0.85
C ALA A 52 -27.31 1.09 0.51
N PRO A 53 -27.53 0.49 -0.67
CA PRO A 53 -28.86 0.02 -1.06
C PRO A 53 -29.40 -0.97 -0.05
N GLU A 54 -30.70 -0.94 0.19
CA GLU A 54 -31.35 -1.96 0.99
C GLU A 54 -31.29 -3.29 0.26
N ILE A 55 -31.01 -4.34 1.01
CA ILE A 55 -30.92 -5.71 0.49
C ILE A 55 -32.02 -6.50 1.14
N ALA A 56 -33.03 -6.90 0.35
CA ALA A 56 -34.12 -7.71 0.82
C ALA A 56 -33.64 -9.14 1.17
N PRO A 57 -34.22 -9.78 2.18
CA PRO A 57 -33.79 -11.11 2.63
C PRO A 57 -33.79 -12.18 1.55
N ASP A 58 -34.71 -12.11 0.61
CA ASP A 58 -34.84 -13.04 -0.52
C ASP A 58 -33.69 -12.93 -1.53
N GLN A 59 -32.92 -11.84 -1.49
CA GLN A 59 -31.74 -11.64 -2.32
C GLN A 59 -30.49 -12.31 -1.73
N ILE A 60 -30.51 -12.72 -0.45
CA ILE A 60 -29.43 -13.45 0.21
C ILE A 60 -29.60 -14.93 -0.14
N LYS A 61 -28.70 -15.45 -0.96
CA LYS A 61 -28.75 -16.85 -1.46
C LYS A 61 -27.87 -17.81 -0.67
N LYS A 62 -26.92 -17.29 0.08
CA LYS A 62 -25.97 -18.08 0.85
C LYS A 62 -25.66 -17.41 2.19
N ILE A 63 -25.51 -18.22 3.24
CA ILE A 63 -24.98 -17.79 4.52
C ILE A 63 -23.70 -18.58 4.78
N MET A 64 -22.65 -17.89 5.18
CA MET A 64 -21.37 -18.48 5.57
C MET A 64 -21.07 -18.05 7.01
N ASN A 65 -20.69 -19.02 7.85
CA ASN A 65 -20.24 -18.73 9.20
C ASN A 65 -18.73 -18.88 9.27
N VAL A 66 -18.06 -17.81 9.61
CA VAL A 66 -16.60 -17.73 9.79
C VAL A 66 -16.26 -16.92 11.05
N GLU A 67 -15.05 -17.02 11.52
CA GLU A 67 -14.55 -16.23 12.65
C GLU A 67 -13.87 -14.95 12.17
N VAL A 68 -13.23 -15.02 10.99
CA VAL A 68 -12.53 -13.89 10.38
C VAL A 68 -12.94 -13.73 8.92
N ALA A 69 -13.48 -12.56 8.58
CA ALA A 69 -13.78 -12.17 7.21
C ALA A 69 -12.86 -11.01 6.80
N VAL A 70 -12.03 -11.23 5.78
CA VAL A 70 -11.07 -10.25 5.27
C VAL A 70 -11.59 -9.65 3.97
N ILE A 71 -11.76 -8.34 3.92
CA ILE A 71 -12.21 -7.60 2.73
C ILE A 71 -11.00 -7.08 1.98
N GLY A 72 -10.76 -7.62 0.80
CA GLY A 72 -9.68 -7.26 -0.12
C GLY A 72 -8.56 -8.29 -0.17
N ALA A 73 -8.24 -8.76 -1.38
CA ALA A 73 -7.14 -9.68 -1.67
C ALA A 73 -5.87 -8.93 -2.11
N GLY A 74 -5.51 -7.86 -1.40
CA GLY A 74 -4.21 -7.21 -1.50
C GLY A 74 -3.17 -7.90 -0.60
N LEU A 75 -1.94 -7.40 -0.62
CA LEU A 75 -0.86 -7.95 0.22
C LEU A 75 -1.25 -7.99 1.70
N ALA A 76 -1.77 -6.88 2.23
CA ALA A 76 -2.19 -6.80 3.63
C ALA A 76 -3.36 -7.76 3.95
N GLY A 77 -4.33 -7.87 3.03
CA GLY A 77 -5.48 -8.77 3.21
C GLY A 77 -5.04 -10.24 3.22
N PHE A 78 -4.21 -10.65 2.29
CA PHE A 78 -3.68 -12.02 2.27
C PHE A 78 -2.82 -12.32 3.49
N ALA A 79 -1.97 -11.37 3.91
CA ALA A 79 -1.18 -11.55 5.12
C ALA A 79 -2.06 -11.69 6.38
N ALA A 80 -3.10 -10.85 6.51
CA ALA A 80 -4.03 -10.93 7.63
C ALA A 80 -4.82 -12.25 7.63
N ALA A 81 -5.34 -12.66 6.47
CA ALA A 81 -6.08 -13.91 6.34
C ALA A 81 -5.20 -15.14 6.63
N LEU A 82 -3.96 -15.11 6.11
CA LEU A 82 -3.02 -16.23 6.31
C LEU A 82 -2.61 -16.34 7.78
N SER A 83 -2.30 -15.22 8.43
CA SER A 83 -2.00 -15.18 9.86
C SER A 83 -3.17 -15.72 10.71
N ALA A 84 -4.40 -15.27 10.42
CA ALA A 84 -5.59 -15.76 11.12
C ALA A 84 -5.81 -17.27 10.91
N ALA A 85 -5.66 -17.75 9.68
CA ALA A 85 -5.82 -19.18 9.37
C ALA A 85 -4.71 -20.06 9.98
N GLN A 86 -3.47 -19.55 10.08
CA GLN A 86 -2.38 -20.23 10.76
C GLN A 86 -2.63 -20.39 12.27
N GLU A 87 -3.34 -19.46 12.88
CA GLU A 87 -3.80 -19.54 14.27
C GLU A 87 -5.07 -20.40 14.44
N GLY A 88 -5.55 -21.05 13.36
CA GLY A 88 -6.69 -21.95 13.36
C GLY A 88 -8.06 -21.29 13.20
N ALA A 89 -8.13 -19.98 12.97
CA ALA A 89 -9.41 -19.30 12.77
C ALA A 89 -10.03 -19.66 11.42
N LYS A 90 -11.33 -19.97 11.41
CA LYS A 90 -12.08 -20.18 10.18
C LYS A 90 -12.20 -18.85 9.42
N THR A 91 -11.49 -18.74 8.33
CA THR A 91 -11.24 -17.49 7.62
C THR A 91 -11.81 -17.53 6.20
N VAL A 92 -12.29 -16.36 5.71
CA VAL A 92 -12.66 -16.12 4.31
C VAL A 92 -12.05 -14.82 3.82
N VAL A 93 -11.62 -14.78 2.56
CA VAL A 93 -11.21 -13.55 1.87
C VAL A 93 -12.24 -13.18 0.82
N ILE A 94 -12.61 -11.90 0.77
CA ILE A 94 -13.61 -11.36 -0.16
C ILE A 94 -12.93 -10.32 -1.05
N GLU A 95 -12.98 -10.52 -2.36
CA GLU A 95 -12.33 -9.63 -3.33
C GLU A 95 -13.29 -9.24 -4.46
N LYS A 96 -13.40 -7.95 -4.74
CA LYS A 96 -14.29 -7.43 -5.78
C LYS A 96 -13.82 -7.71 -7.21
N THR A 97 -12.51 -7.87 -7.40
CA THR A 97 -11.89 -8.12 -8.70
C THR A 97 -11.80 -9.61 -9.02
N ARG A 98 -11.32 -9.94 -10.21
CA ARG A 98 -11.22 -11.34 -10.68
C ARG A 98 -10.02 -12.09 -10.08
N SER A 99 -9.09 -11.40 -9.47
CA SER A 99 -7.87 -11.95 -8.88
C SER A 99 -7.38 -11.04 -7.78
N TRP A 100 -6.39 -11.48 -7.02
CA TRP A 100 -5.66 -10.61 -6.10
C TRP A 100 -5.04 -9.41 -6.85
N SER A 101 -4.82 -8.33 -6.15
CA SER A 101 -4.17 -7.13 -6.66
C SER A 101 -3.26 -6.55 -5.59
N ALA A 102 -1.97 -6.63 -5.79
CA ALA A 102 -1.00 -6.01 -4.91
C ALA A 102 -0.19 -4.97 -5.69
N ARG A 103 -0.01 -3.81 -5.10
CA ARG A 103 0.79 -2.73 -5.65
C ARG A 103 2.22 -2.84 -5.17
N GLY A 104 3.13 -2.31 -6.00
CA GLY A 104 4.56 -2.37 -5.75
C GLY A 104 5.16 -3.74 -5.98
N GLY A 105 6.46 -3.83 -5.93
CA GLY A 105 7.21 -5.08 -6.11
C GLY A 105 7.99 -5.47 -4.87
N HIS A 106 7.84 -4.71 -3.79
CA HIS A 106 8.72 -4.79 -2.64
C HIS A 106 7.96 -4.51 -1.34
N ILE A 107 8.53 -4.95 -0.25
CA ILE A 107 8.07 -4.66 1.10
C ILE A 107 9.19 -4.00 1.91
N THR A 108 8.79 -3.07 2.77
CA THR A 108 9.72 -2.36 3.64
C THR A 108 9.73 -2.99 5.02
N GLY A 109 10.94 -3.26 5.51
CA GLY A 109 11.17 -3.70 6.87
C GLY A 109 12.59 -3.40 7.32
N PHE A 110 12.80 -3.36 8.62
CA PHE A 110 14.12 -3.23 9.21
C PHE A 110 14.24 -4.06 10.47
N GLY A 111 15.48 -4.46 10.79
CA GLY A 111 15.76 -5.46 11.80
C GLY A 111 15.46 -6.89 11.31
N THR A 112 15.50 -7.14 9.99
CA THR A 112 15.27 -8.46 9.38
C THR A 112 16.50 -9.35 9.51
N ARG A 113 16.31 -10.67 9.40
CA ARG A 113 17.40 -11.65 9.34
C ARG A 113 18.36 -11.32 8.20
N LEU A 114 17.83 -11.07 7.01
CA LEU A 114 18.62 -10.75 5.83
C LEU A 114 19.50 -9.51 6.05
N GLN A 115 18.96 -8.45 6.66
CA GLN A 115 19.76 -7.27 6.99
C GLN A 115 20.88 -7.60 7.98
N ASN A 116 20.60 -8.42 8.99
CA ASN A 116 21.60 -8.84 9.97
C ASN A 116 22.70 -9.69 9.31
N GLU A 117 22.36 -10.63 8.42
CA GLU A 117 23.32 -11.44 7.66
C GLU A 117 24.22 -10.59 6.76
N LEU A 118 23.67 -9.54 6.17
CA LEU A 118 24.40 -8.59 5.32
C LEU A 118 25.14 -7.49 6.13
N GLY A 119 25.08 -7.52 7.46
CA GLY A 119 25.69 -6.53 8.33
C GLY A 119 25.04 -5.13 8.25
N VAL A 120 23.84 -5.02 7.72
CA VAL A 120 23.08 -3.78 7.59
C VAL A 120 22.46 -3.41 8.92
N LYS A 121 22.86 -2.27 9.47
CA LYS A 121 22.31 -1.72 10.71
C LYS A 121 21.40 -0.53 10.40
N ILE A 122 20.21 -0.56 10.92
CA ILE A 122 19.20 0.49 10.74
C ILE A 122 18.90 1.15 12.08
N ASP A 123 19.03 2.47 12.13
CA ASP A 123 18.57 3.28 13.25
C ASP A 123 17.06 3.54 13.13
N ALA A 124 16.26 2.69 13.78
CA ALA A 124 14.80 2.79 13.75
C ALA A 124 14.28 4.15 14.30
N PRO A 125 14.81 4.69 15.43
CA PRO A 125 14.50 6.05 15.88
C PRO A 125 14.74 7.13 14.82
N GLU A 126 15.80 7.06 14.05
CA GLU A 126 16.08 8.00 12.97
C GLU A 126 15.00 7.92 11.88
N ILE A 127 14.65 6.71 11.44
CA ILE A 127 13.60 6.52 10.43
C ILE A 127 12.27 7.07 10.93
N VAL A 128 11.89 6.77 12.16
CA VAL A 128 10.64 7.27 12.75
C VAL A 128 10.62 8.80 12.79
N ARG A 129 11.71 9.44 13.25
CA ARG A 129 11.83 10.91 13.23
C ARG A 129 11.67 11.50 11.83
N ARG A 130 12.29 10.88 10.82
CA ARG A 130 12.17 11.34 9.42
C ARG A 130 10.74 11.18 8.89
N LEU A 131 10.08 10.07 9.17
CA LEU A 131 8.69 9.87 8.78
C LEU A 131 7.76 10.89 9.43
N ILE A 132 7.95 11.21 10.72
CA ILE A 132 7.20 12.26 11.42
C ILE A 132 7.43 13.62 10.75
N SER A 133 8.70 13.95 10.45
CA SER A 133 9.06 15.18 9.75
C SER A 133 8.42 15.27 8.36
N TRP A 134 8.46 14.18 7.58
CA TRP A 134 7.83 14.11 6.26
C TRP A 134 6.31 14.25 6.33
N GLY A 135 5.69 13.63 7.32
CA GLY A 135 4.27 13.78 7.60
C GLY A 135 3.89 15.15 8.18
N GLN A 136 4.84 16.08 8.31
CA GLN A 136 4.63 17.41 8.89
C GLN A 136 3.94 17.37 10.27
N GLY A 137 4.27 16.37 11.07
CA GLY A 137 3.69 16.16 12.40
C GLY A 137 2.24 15.62 12.38
N ARG A 138 1.69 15.28 11.23
CA ARG A 138 0.29 14.76 11.09
C ARG A 138 0.18 13.25 11.21
N MET A 139 1.28 12.56 11.39
CA MET A 139 1.32 11.10 11.51
C MET A 139 1.07 10.66 12.96
N ASP A 140 0.36 9.55 13.14
CA ASP A 140 0.23 8.93 14.46
C ASP A 140 1.55 8.21 14.79
N GLU A 141 2.30 8.79 15.72
CA GLU A 141 3.60 8.28 16.15
C GLU A 141 3.51 6.87 16.73
N ARG A 142 2.39 6.51 17.38
CA ARG A 142 2.18 5.17 17.93
C ARG A 142 2.16 4.10 16.82
N LEU A 143 1.54 4.42 15.69
CA LEU A 143 1.52 3.53 14.52
C LEU A 143 2.91 3.39 13.88
N LEU A 144 3.67 4.48 13.80
CA LEU A 144 5.04 4.44 13.31
C LEU A 144 5.94 3.57 14.20
N TRP A 145 5.83 3.70 15.52
CA TRP A 145 6.57 2.85 16.45
C TRP A 145 6.11 1.40 16.44
N MET A 146 4.82 1.14 16.26
CA MET A 146 4.32 -0.22 16.06
C MET A 146 4.92 -0.84 14.79
N PHE A 147 4.90 -0.11 13.68
CA PHE A 147 5.57 -0.52 12.44
C PHE A 147 7.05 -0.79 12.68
N ALA A 148 7.77 0.16 13.26
CA ALA A 148 9.21 0.05 13.52
C ALA A 148 9.60 -1.19 14.34
N ARG A 149 8.76 -1.60 15.29
CA ARG A 149 8.99 -2.76 16.16
C ARG A 149 8.59 -4.10 15.54
N LYS A 150 7.68 -4.08 14.54
CA LYS A 150 7.04 -5.30 14.04
C LYS A 150 7.41 -5.64 12.60
N CYS A 151 7.82 -4.66 11.78
CA CYS A 151 8.02 -4.86 10.35
C CYS A 151 9.08 -5.92 10.04
N GLY A 152 10.18 -5.98 10.80
CA GLY A 152 11.23 -6.99 10.59
C GLY A 152 10.68 -8.42 10.71
N ALA A 153 9.98 -8.71 11.80
CA ALA A 153 9.38 -10.02 12.01
C ALA A 153 8.32 -10.37 10.95
N CYS A 154 7.57 -9.38 10.46
CA CYS A 154 6.60 -9.60 9.38
C CYS A 154 7.30 -9.95 8.05
N VAL A 155 8.43 -9.29 7.76
CA VAL A 155 9.23 -9.59 6.57
C VAL A 155 9.86 -10.98 6.67
N ASP A 156 10.43 -11.32 7.83
CA ASP A 156 11.03 -12.63 8.09
C ASP A 156 10.01 -13.77 7.96
N TRP A 157 8.77 -13.55 8.45
CA TRP A 157 7.68 -14.51 8.26
C TRP A 157 7.34 -14.70 6.77
N ALA A 158 7.28 -13.61 5.99
CA ALA A 158 7.03 -13.68 4.56
C ALA A 158 8.19 -14.38 3.81
N GLU A 159 9.44 -14.17 4.26
CA GLU A 159 10.61 -14.86 3.74
C GLU A 159 10.55 -16.38 3.99
N GLU A 160 10.14 -16.81 5.17
CA GLU A 160 9.95 -18.23 5.48
C GLU A 160 8.97 -18.90 4.52
N LEU A 161 7.84 -18.24 4.24
CA LEU A 161 6.87 -18.72 3.27
C LEU A 161 7.43 -18.75 1.85
N ALA A 162 8.20 -17.74 1.46
CA ALA A 162 8.86 -17.69 0.17
C ALA A 162 9.86 -18.85 0.02
N ASN A 163 10.73 -19.05 1.00
CA ASN A 163 11.73 -20.11 1.02
C ASN A 163 11.09 -21.51 0.96
N LYS A 164 10.03 -21.75 1.74
CA LYS A 164 9.23 -22.99 1.70
C LYS A 164 8.68 -23.29 0.31
N ASN A 165 8.38 -22.25 -0.47
CA ASN A 165 7.82 -22.37 -1.81
C ASN A 165 8.85 -22.20 -2.94
N GLY A 166 10.15 -22.22 -2.64
CA GLY A 166 11.23 -22.20 -3.62
C GLY A 166 11.55 -20.80 -4.18
N ALA A 167 10.97 -19.76 -3.63
CA ALA A 167 11.37 -18.38 -3.87
C ALA A 167 12.44 -17.94 -2.87
N LYS A 168 13.04 -16.78 -3.11
CA LYS A 168 14.04 -16.17 -2.23
C LYS A 168 13.73 -14.69 -2.04
N MET A 169 14.39 -14.09 -1.07
CA MET A 169 14.33 -12.67 -0.79
C MET A 169 15.70 -12.03 -0.97
N THR A 170 15.74 -10.79 -1.40
CA THR A 170 16.94 -9.97 -1.45
C THR A 170 16.65 -8.55 -0.98
N LEU A 171 17.71 -7.81 -0.67
CA LEU A 171 17.64 -6.42 -0.26
C LEU A 171 17.95 -5.52 -1.47
N TRP A 172 17.23 -4.42 -1.61
CA TRP A 172 17.53 -3.39 -2.60
C TRP A 172 18.83 -2.67 -2.22
N GLU A 173 19.78 -2.59 -3.14
CA GLU A 173 21.10 -2.01 -2.91
C GLU A 173 21.27 -0.60 -3.50
N GLY A 174 20.34 -0.16 -4.32
CA GLY A 174 20.35 1.16 -4.96
C GLY A 174 19.85 2.26 -4.05
N TYR A 175 20.64 2.67 -3.07
CA TYR A 175 20.26 3.71 -2.12
C TYR A 175 20.75 5.07 -2.57
N TYR A 176 19.83 6.02 -2.62
CA TYR A 176 20.18 7.42 -2.81
C TYR A 176 20.62 8.04 -1.46
N LYS A 177 21.80 8.69 -1.48
CA LYS A 177 22.36 9.41 -0.34
C LYS A 177 22.67 10.84 -0.75
N GLY A 178 21.65 11.67 -0.81
CA GLY A 178 21.77 13.09 -1.12
C GLY A 178 21.67 13.98 0.11
N PRO A 179 21.97 15.27 -0.01
CA PRO A 179 21.95 16.22 1.10
C PRO A 179 20.54 16.49 1.63
N THR A 180 19.52 16.34 0.80
CA THR A 180 18.11 16.63 1.17
C THR A 180 17.28 15.39 1.40
N TYR A 181 17.74 14.25 0.93
CA TYR A 181 17.02 12.98 0.97
C TYR A 181 18.02 11.83 1.12
N THR A 182 17.68 10.85 1.94
CA THR A 182 18.49 9.65 2.13
C THR A 182 17.54 8.44 2.13
N GLU A 183 17.78 7.50 1.23
CA GLU A 183 17.16 6.19 1.30
C GLU A 183 17.92 5.31 2.30
N PHE A 184 17.17 4.47 2.98
CA PHE A 184 17.71 3.46 3.88
C PHE A 184 17.61 2.09 3.23
N PRO A 185 18.51 1.14 3.52
CA PRO A 185 18.47 -0.22 3.00
C PRO A 185 17.39 -1.05 3.69
N VAL A 186 16.14 -0.70 3.47
CA VAL A 186 14.97 -1.28 4.13
C VAL A 186 13.99 -1.98 3.17
N THR A 187 14.29 -1.94 1.87
CA THR A 187 13.42 -2.46 0.82
C THR A 187 13.81 -3.88 0.44
N HIS A 188 12.88 -4.80 0.61
CA HIS A 188 13.05 -6.23 0.32
C HIS A 188 12.25 -6.66 -0.88
N PHE A 189 12.82 -7.53 -1.71
CA PHE A 189 12.18 -8.11 -2.91
C PHE A 189 12.16 -9.63 -2.81
N PHE A 190 11.04 -10.21 -3.22
CA PHE A 190 10.96 -11.64 -3.48
C PHE A 190 11.29 -11.92 -4.93
N TYR A 191 11.96 -13.02 -5.19
CA TYR A 191 12.29 -13.45 -6.54
C TYR A 191 12.29 -14.98 -6.65
N ASN A 192 11.99 -15.47 -7.83
CA ASN A 192 12.12 -16.89 -8.13
C ASN A 192 13.61 -17.24 -8.26
N LYS A 193 14.02 -18.38 -7.72
CA LYS A 193 15.43 -18.81 -7.70
C LYS A 193 16.12 -18.88 -9.04
N ASP A 194 15.34 -19.01 -10.13
CA ASP A 194 15.85 -19.15 -11.51
C ASP A 194 15.89 -17.79 -12.26
N VAL A 195 15.55 -16.69 -11.57
CA VAL A 195 15.57 -15.34 -12.15
C VAL A 195 16.91 -14.69 -11.86
N SER A 196 17.59 -14.19 -12.90
CA SER A 196 18.72 -13.29 -12.70
C SER A 196 18.26 -11.98 -12.07
N LEU A 197 18.94 -11.57 -11.01
CA LEU A 197 18.70 -10.27 -10.35
C LEU A 197 19.30 -9.10 -11.13
N ASP A 198 19.45 -9.22 -12.43
CA ASP A 198 19.81 -8.08 -13.26
C ASP A 198 18.63 -7.08 -13.24
N TYR A 199 18.81 -6.01 -12.47
CA TYR A 199 17.81 -4.96 -12.23
C TYR A 199 17.56 -4.05 -13.45
N THR A 200 17.70 -4.57 -14.65
CA THR A 200 17.26 -3.82 -15.83
C THR A 200 15.75 -3.65 -15.78
N TYR A 201 15.33 -2.42 -15.59
CA TYR A 201 13.95 -1.95 -15.64
C TYR A 201 13.22 -2.56 -16.84
N GLY A 202 12.26 -3.44 -16.59
CA GLY A 202 11.41 -4.01 -17.63
C GLY A 202 11.12 -5.50 -17.52
N ASN A 203 11.89 -6.28 -16.79
CA ASN A 203 11.65 -7.71 -16.63
C ASN A 203 11.00 -8.01 -15.26
N SER A 204 9.73 -7.58 -15.10
CA SER A 204 8.97 -7.75 -13.84
C SER A 204 8.39 -9.17 -13.64
N THR A 205 8.66 -10.10 -14.57
CA THR A 205 8.22 -11.48 -14.45
C THR A 205 9.15 -12.24 -13.53
N GLY A 206 8.74 -12.49 -12.31
CA GLY A 206 9.49 -13.30 -11.34
C GLY A 206 10.18 -12.51 -10.22
N ILE A 207 9.85 -11.22 -10.05
CA ILE A 207 10.34 -10.37 -8.95
C ILE A 207 9.16 -9.64 -8.28
N GLY A 208 9.19 -9.56 -6.95
CA GLY A 208 8.26 -8.77 -6.18
C GLY A 208 6.92 -9.44 -5.91
N ASN A 209 5.83 -8.66 -6.01
CA ASN A 209 4.50 -9.15 -5.66
C ASN A 209 3.99 -10.28 -6.55
N VAL A 210 4.45 -10.37 -7.79
CA VAL A 210 4.13 -11.49 -8.69
C VAL A 210 4.70 -12.82 -8.21
N VAL A 211 5.65 -12.80 -7.28
CA VAL A 211 6.22 -13.98 -6.63
C VAL A 211 5.50 -14.29 -5.33
N ILE A 212 5.39 -13.32 -4.43
CA ILE A 212 4.88 -13.57 -3.07
C ILE A 212 3.36 -13.75 -3.02
N MET A 213 2.60 -13.05 -3.88
CA MET A 213 1.15 -13.14 -3.85
C MET A 213 0.59 -14.51 -4.25
N PRO A 214 1.09 -15.18 -5.32
CA PRO A 214 0.72 -16.56 -5.60
C PRO A 214 1.10 -17.53 -4.48
N ILE A 215 2.20 -17.30 -3.77
CA ILE A 215 2.62 -18.08 -2.62
C ILE A 215 1.60 -17.93 -1.49
N PHE A 216 1.21 -16.72 -1.14
CA PHE A 216 0.19 -16.46 -0.12
C PHE A 216 -1.15 -17.07 -0.51
N GLU A 217 -1.57 -16.95 -1.78
CA GLU A 217 -2.80 -17.58 -2.26
C GLU A 217 -2.76 -19.11 -2.13
N LYS A 218 -1.63 -19.74 -2.47
CA LYS A 218 -1.41 -21.17 -2.35
C LYS A 218 -1.49 -21.63 -0.88
N GLU A 219 -0.80 -20.92 0.02
CA GLU A 219 -0.80 -21.26 1.45
C GLU A 219 -2.20 -21.05 2.08
N LEU A 220 -2.93 -20.01 1.71
CA LEU A 220 -4.32 -19.79 2.12
C LEU A 220 -5.22 -20.96 1.71
N LYS A 221 -5.13 -21.38 0.44
CA LYS A 221 -5.88 -22.54 -0.08
C LYS A 221 -5.51 -23.84 0.63
N ALA A 222 -4.24 -24.04 0.94
CA ALA A 222 -3.76 -25.21 1.68
C ALA A 222 -4.32 -25.26 3.12
N LEU A 223 -4.61 -24.11 3.73
CA LEU A 223 -5.26 -23.99 5.03
C LEU A 223 -6.80 -24.00 4.95
N GLY A 224 -7.37 -24.26 3.77
CA GLY A 224 -8.81 -24.32 3.57
C GLY A 224 -9.53 -22.97 3.57
N VAL A 225 -8.81 -21.86 3.35
CA VAL A 225 -9.39 -20.53 3.26
C VAL A 225 -10.08 -20.33 1.91
N ASP A 226 -11.36 -20.02 1.93
CA ASP A 226 -12.10 -19.62 0.73
C ASP A 226 -11.69 -18.21 0.31
N ILE A 227 -11.39 -18.02 -0.98
CA ILE A 227 -11.12 -16.71 -1.59
C ILE A 227 -12.22 -16.44 -2.60
N LEU A 228 -13.13 -15.54 -2.24
CA LEU A 228 -14.29 -15.20 -3.03
C LEU A 228 -13.97 -14.03 -3.96
N TYR A 229 -13.45 -14.33 -5.15
CA TYR A 229 -13.22 -13.35 -6.20
C TYR A 229 -14.52 -12.88 -6.86
N ARG A 230 -14.51 -11.70 -7.50
CA ARG A 230 -15.66 -11.04 -8.15
C ARG A 230 -16.83 -10.82 -7.19
N THR A 231 -16.54 -10.73 -5.90
CA THR A 231 -17.50 -10.68 -4.82
C THR A 231 -17.28 -9.41 -4.00
N PRO A 232 -17.84 -8.25 -4.42
CA PRO A 232 -17.69 -7.02 -3.65
C PRO A 232 -18.40 -7.11 -2.31
N ALA A 233 -17.76 -6.64 -1.24
CA ALA A 233 -18.45 -6.37 0.01
C ALA A 233 -19.33 -5.13 -0.18
N VAL A 234 -20.58 -5.21 0.21
CA VAL A 234 -21.58 -4.16 -0.05
C VAL A 234 -22.17 -3.55 1.20
N ARG A 235 -22.24 -4.29 2.30
CA ARG A 235 -22.77 -3.78 3.57
C ARG A 235 -22.14 -4.50 4.77
N LEU A 236 -21.88 -3.75 5.85
CA LEU A 236 -21.57 -4.33 7.15
C LEU A 236 -22.87 -4.56 7.94
N ILE A 237 -22.95 -5.67 8.64
CA ILE A 237 -24.02 -5.98 9.57
C ILE A 237 -23.54 -5.53 10.95
N ARG A 238 -24.37 -4.76 11.67
CA ARG A 238 -24.08 -4.27 13.00
C ARG A 238 -25.08 -4.80 14.00
N GLY A 239 -24.61 -5.22 15.14
CA GLY A 239 -25.45 -5.53 16.29
C GLY A 239 -26.04 -4.27 16.94
N ALA A 240 -26.93 -4.45 17.90
CA ALA A 240 -27.58 -3.36 18.64
C ALA A 240 -26.57 -2.47 19.40
N ASP A 241 -25.43 -3.01 19.79
CA ASP A 241 -24.30 -2.32 20.42
C ASP A 241 -23.40 -1.56 19.42
N GLY A 242 -23.73 -1.59 18.11
CA GLY A 242 -22.95 -0.98 17.04
C GLY A 242 -21.75 -1.81 16.57
N ARG A 243 -21.47 -2.94 17.19
CA ARG A 243 -20.39 -3.85 16.82
C ARG A 243 -20.67 -4.49 15.46
N VAL A 244 -19.66 -4.63 14.63
CA VAL A 244 -19.77 -5.38 13.38
C VAL A 244 -19.84 -6.87 13.69
N THR A 245 -20.93 -7.51 13.28
CA THR A 245 -21.21 -8.93 13.52
C THR A 245 -21.23 -9.75 12.24
N GLY A 246 -21.06 -9.10 11.09
CA GLY A 246 -21.04 -9.77 9.79
C GLY A 246 -21.00 -8.75 8.65
N LEU A 247 -21.12 -9.26 7.44
CA LEU A 247 -21.21 -8.46 6.23
C LEU A 247 -22.06 -9.13 5.17
N ILE A 248 -22.51 -8.35 4.19
CA ILE A 248 -23.14 -8.84 2.96
C ILE A 248 -22.20 -8.54 1.80
N CYS A 249 -21.97 -9.53 0.96
CA CYS A 249 -21.12 -9.42 -0.22
C CYS A 249 -21.82 -10.06 -1.44
N GLY A 250 -21.35 -9.74 -2.64
CA GLY A 250 -21.91 -10.26 -3.88
C GLY A 250 -22.51 -9.21 -4.78
N LYS A 251 -23.48 -9.60 -5.59
CA LYS A 251 -24.14 -8.77 -6.59
C LYS A 251 -25.65 -8.81 -6.41
N PRO A 252 -26.39 -7.81 -6.95
CA PRO A 252 -27.85 -7.81 -6.91
C PRO A 252 -28.46 -9.15 -7.33
N GLY A 253 -29.37 -9.67 -6.50
CA GLY A 253 -30.03 -10.95 -6.70
C GLY A 253 -29.24 -12.20 -6.31
N ASN A 254 -27.94 -12.05 -5.93
CA ASN A 254 -27.09 -13.17 -5.54
C ASN A 254 -26.08 -12.73 -4.46
N TYR A 255 -26.61 -12.40 -3.30
CA TYR A 255 -25.78 -12.01 -2.16
C TYR A 255 -25.44 -13.19 -1.26
N THR A 256 -24.30 -13.07 -0.61
CA THR A 256 -23.87 -13.95 0.48
C THR A 256 -23.76 -13.12 1.75
N GLN A 257 -24.33 -13.60 2.82
CA GLN A 257 -24.10 -13.09 4.18
C GLN A 257 -22.97 -13.88 4.84
N ILE A 258 -22.07 -13.19 5.48
CA ILE A 258 -20.95 -13.76 6.22
C ILE A 258 -20.98 -13.22 7.64
#